data_91521c9f89010c411449578aeccc7a32
#
_entry.id   91521c9f89010c411449578aeccc7a32
#
_cell.length_a   1.000
_cell.length_b   1.000
_cell.length_c   1.000
_cell.angle_alpha   90.00
_cell.angle_beta   90.00
_cell.angle_gamma   90.00
#
_symmetry.space_group_name_H-M   'P 1'
#
loop_
_entity.id
_entity.type
_entity.pdbx_description
1 polymer ?
#
loop_
_entity_poly.entity_id
_entity_poly.type
_entity_poly.pdbx_seq_one_letter_code
_entity_poly.pdbx_strand_id
1 'polypeptide(L)'
;MFHETIKENLLYAKPGATEAEMVAACTAAHIHDVVAGLADGYNTVVGERGYRLSGGEKQRLAIARLLLKNPAVMILDEATSHLDNESEALVQAALDNAMHNRTSIVIAHRLSTIRDADRIVVLDEGVVVEQGTHEELMTRDGFYAAQVRAGGTALQG
;
A
#
# COMPACT_ATOMS: atom_id res chain seq x y z
N MET A 1 2.65 13.94 3.48
CA MET A 1 1.32 14.43 3.88
C MET A 1 1.43 15.93 4.10
N PHE A 2 0.47 16.70 3.60
CA PHE A 2 0.50 18.17 3.70
C PHE A 2 -0.02 18.59 5.08
N HIS A 3 0.46 19.75 5.56
CA HIS A 3 -0.02 20.36 6.79
C HIS A 3 -1.35 21.09 6.54
N GLU A 4 -2.40 20.30 6.39
CA GLU A 4 -3.76 20.75 6.06
C GLU A 4 -4.76 19.77 6.69
N THR A 5 -6.07 20.01 6.51
CA THR A 5 -7.08 19.07 7.00
C THR A 5 -7.00 17.72 6.30
N ILE A 6 -7.54 16.69 6.92
CA ILE A 6 -7.67 15.36 6.30
C ILE A 6 -8.47 15.47 5.01
N LYS A 7 -9.56 16.26 5.01
CA LYS A 7 -10.39 16.53 3.84
C LYS A 7 -9.57 17.12 2.68
N GLU A 8 -8.77 18.15 2.94
CA GLU A 8 -7.92 18.76 1.91
C GLU A 8 -6.86 17.81 1.39
N ASN A 9 -6.25 17.02 2.27
CA ASN A 9 -5.32 15.96 1.87
C ASN A 9 -5.96 14.91 0.94
N LEU A 10 -7.24 14.59 1.10
CA LEU A 10 -8.00 13.71 0.19
C LEU A 10 -8.33 14.41 -1.13
N LEU A 11 -8.74 15.67 -1.08
CA LEU A 11 -9.10 16.46 -2.26
C LEU A 11 -7.91 16.70 -3.21
N TYR A 12 -6.67 16.64 -2.73
CA TYR A 12 -5.50 16.62 -3.62
C TYR A 12 -5.49 15.44 -4.59
N ALA A 13 -6.02 14.29 -4.18
CA ALA A 13 -6.08 13.11 -5.04
C ALA A 13 -7.21 13.21 -6.07
N LYS A 14 -8.35 13.81 -5.67
CA LYS A 14 -9.53 14.00 -6.53
C LYS A 14 -10.20 15.34 -6.18
N PRO A 15 -9.84 16.44 -6.86
CA PRO A 15 -10.54 17.70 -6.71
C PRO A 15 -12.03 17.55 -7.01
N GLY A 16 -12.87 18.07 -6.13
CA GLY A 16 -14.34 17.96 -6.29
C GLY A 16 -14.94 16.61 -5.84
N ALA A 17 -14.17 15.74 -5.19
CA ALA A 17 -14.73 14.54 -4.57
C ALA A 17 -15.81 14.91 -3.55
N THR A 18 -16.91 14.17 -3.57
CA THR A 18 -17.99 14.33 -2.59
C THR A 18 -17.58 13.76 -1.24
N GLU A 19 -18.26 14.16 -0.19
CA GLU A 19 -18.04 13.60 1.14
C GLU A 19 -18.29 12.10 1.18
N ALA A 20 -19.31 11.62 0.51
CA ALA A 20 -19.61 10.18 0.38
C ALA A 20 -18.46 9.40 -0.28
N GLU A 21 -17.83 9.94 -1.33
CA GLU A 21 -16.67 9.33 -1.97
C GLU A 21 -15.45 9.30 -1.04
N MET A 22 -15.21 10.37 -0.30
CA MET A 22 -14.11 10.43 0.68
C MET A 22 -14.32 9.42 1.81
N VAL A 23 -15.55 9.33 2.35
CA VAL A 23 -15.90 8.34 3.38
C VAL A 23 -15.73 6.93 2.86
N ALA A 24 -16.24 6.62 1.66
CA ALA A 24 -16.10 5.30 1.04
C ALA A 24 -14.62 4.90 0.85
N ALA A 25 -13.78 5.82 0.36
CA ALA A 25 -12.34 5.57 0.20
C ALA A 25 -11.63 5.35 1.54
N CYS A 26 -11.96 6.13 2.57
CA CYS A 26 -11.41 5.97 3.92
C CYS A 26 -11.87 4.67 4.58
N THR A 27 -13.12 4.26 4.37
CA THR A 27 -13.66 2.98 4.87
C THR A 27 -12.93 1.81 4.22
N ALA A 28 -12.77 1.84 2.89
CA ALA A 28 -12.04 0.79 2.16
C ALA A 28 -10.54 0.73 2.53
N ALA A 29 -9.97 1.85 2.99
CA ALA A 29 -8.60 1.92 3.50
C ALA A 29 -8.49 1.67 5.02
N HIS A 30 -9.56 1.28 5.70
CA HIS A 30 -9.61 1.03 7.16
C HIS A 30 -9.12 2.21 8.02
N ILE A 31 -9.40 3.46 7.60
CA ILE A 31 -9.02 4.68 8.34
C ILE A 31 -10.23 5.53 8.75
N HIS A 32 -11.42 5.24 8.24
CA HIS A 32 -12.61 6.05 8.49
C HIS A 32 -12.93 6.19 9.98
N ASP A 33 -12.95 5.09 10.73
CA ASP A 33 -13.33 5.09 12.15
C ASP A 33 -12.35 5.92 13.00
N VAL A 34 -11.06 5.87 12.66
CA VAL A 34 -10.04 6.72 13.29
C VAL A 34 -10.36 8.20 13.02
N VAL A 35 -10.63 8.55 11.75
CA VAL A 35 -10.94 9.93 11.35
C VAL A 35 -12.24 10.42 12.00
N ALA A 36 -13.28 9.60 11.98
CA ALA A 36 -14.58 9.94 12.58
C ALA A 36 -14.50 10.09 14.10
N GLY A 37 -13.57 9.42 14.78
CA GLY A 37 -13.32 9.52 16.21
C GLY A 37 -12.54 10.77 16.64
N LEU A 38 -11.96 11.54 15.70
CA LEU A 38 -11.29 12.80 16.00
C LEU A 38 -12.29 13.91 16.31
N ALA A 39 -11.90 14.86 17.15
CA ALA A 39 -12.79 15.97 17.58
C ALA A 39 -13.38 16.76 16.40
N ASP A 40 -12.58 17.01 15.36
CA ASP A 40 -12.99 17.77 14.16
C ASP A 40 -13.20 16.85 12.95
N GLY A 41 -13.17 15.52 13.13
CA GLY A 41 -13.35 14.53 12.06
C GLY A 41 -12.45 14.80 10.86
N TYR A 42 -13.03 14.86 9.67
CA TYR A 42 -12.31 15.16 8.42
C TYR A 42 -11.73 16.59 8.35
N ASN A 43 -12.17 17.50 9.19
CA ASN A 43 -11.63 18.86 9.29
C ASN A 43 -10.42 18.95 10.23
N THR A 44 -10.01 17.85 10.85
CA THR A 44 -8.81 17.81 11.69
C THR A 44 -7.58 18.12 10.85
N VAL A 45 -6.81 19.13 11.28
CA VAL A 45 -5.52 19.48 10.67
C VAL A 45 -4.48 18.43 11.09
N VAL A 46 -3.81 17.84 10.11
CA VAL A 46 -2.76 16.84 10.33
C VAL A 46 -1.39 17.37 9.88
N GLY A 47 -0.31 16.77 10.37
CA GLY A 47 1.06 17.15 10.02
C GLY A 47 1.88 17.59 11.23
N GLU A 48 3.02 18.24 10.99
CA GLU A 48 3.99 18.55 12.07
C GLU A 48 3.44 19.42 13.20
N ARG A 49 2.50 20.30 12.90
CA ARG A 49 1.86 21.25 13.86
C ARG A 49 0.40 20.92 14.16
N GLY A 50 -0.10 19.80 13.63
CA GLY A 50 -1.47 19.34 13.84
C GLY A 50 -1.53 18.00 14.56
N TYR A 51 -2.65 17.27 14.38
CA TYR A 51 -2.80 15.93 14.93
C TYR A 51 -1.74 14.98 14.30
N ARG A 52 -1.08 14.20 15.16
CA ARG A 52 -0.05 13.25 14.74
C ARG A 52 -0.65 11.89 14.49
N LEU A 53 -0.88 11.59 13.21
CA LEU A 53 -1.21 10.24 12.78
C LEU A 53 0.00 9.30 13.01
N SER A 54 -0.28 8.07 13.47
CA SER A 54 0.71 6.98 13.53
C SER A 54 1.23 6.62 12.13
N GLY A 55 2.29 5.81 12.05
CA GLY A 55 2.82 5.33 10.77
C GLY A 55 1.77 4.60 9.94
N GLY A 56 1.04 3.66 10.55
CA GLY A 56 -0.02 2.90 9.89
C GLY A 56 -1.22 3.76 9.47
N GLU A 57 -1.62 4.74 10.28
CA GLU A 57 -2.68 5.68 9.91
C GLU A 57 -2.30 6.56 8.72
N LYS A 58 -1.05 7.03 8.67
CA LYS A 58 -0.54 7.79 7.51
C LYS A 58 -0.55 6.96 6.24
N GLN A 59 -0.16 5.70 6.32
CA GLN A 59 -0.17 4.79 5.17
C GLN A 59 -1.60 4.49 4.72
N ARG A 60 -2.53 4.19 5.62
CA ARG A 60 -3.94 3.97 5.29
C ARG A 60 -4.59 5.23 4.67
N LEU A 61 -4.24 6.42 5.15
CA LEU A 61 -4.71 7.66 4.54
C LEU A 61 -4.11 7.88 3.14
N ALA A 62 -2.85 7.48 2.90
CA ALA A 62 -2.26 7.48 1.56
C ALA A 62 -2.97 6.49 0.62
N ILE A 63 -3.34 5.31 1.12
CA ILE A 63 -4.13 4.32 0.37
C ILE A 63 -5.54 4.85 0.08
N ALA A 64 -6.20 5.53 1.04
CA ALA A 64 -7.49 6.19 0.81
C ALA A 64 -7.40 7.21 -0.33
N ARG A 65 -6.33 8.00 -0.40
CA ARG A 65 -6.06 8.93 -1.52
C ARG A 65 -5.90 8.18 -2.85
N LEU A 66 -5.21 7.06 -2.85
CA LEU A 66 -5.04 6.21 -4.04
C LEU A 66 -6.38 5.63 -4.51
N LEU A 67 -7.19 5.10 -3.59
CA LEU A 67 -8.54 4.59 -3.87
C LEU A 67 -9.46 5.68 -4.43
N LEU A 68 -9.42 6.87 -3.84
CA LEU A 68 -10.21 8.02 -4.26
C LEU A 68 -9.83 8.51 -5.67
N LYS A 69 -8.52 8.51 -5.99
CA LYS A 69 -7.99 8.84 -7.32
C LYS A 69 -8.37 7.80 -8.36
N ASN A 70 -8.49 6.53 -7.95
CA ASN A 70 -8.87 5.40 -8.78
C ASN A 70 -8.06 5.26 -10.08
N PRO A 71 -6.71 5.19 -10.03
CA PRO A 71 -5.88 5.07 -11.22
C PRO A 71 -6.02 3.68 -11.85
N ALA A 72 -5.83 3.57 -13.18
CA ALA A 72 -5.82 2.30 -13.90
C ALA A 72 -4.55 1.46 -13.60
N VAL A 73 -3.44 2.14 -13.35
CA VAL A 73 -2.13 1.54 -13.01
C VAL A 73 -1.61 2.16 -11.74
N MET A 74 -1.11 1.34 -10.81
CA MET A 74 -0.49 1.80 -9.59
C MET A 74 0.89 1.19 -9.39
N ILE A 75 1.77 1.91 -8.70
CA ILE A 75 3.08 1.43 -8.27
C ILE A 75 3.10 1.52 -6.74
N LEU A 76 3.41 0.40 -6.09
CA LEU A 76 3.51 0.28 -4.65
C LEU A 76 4.95 -0.09 -4.29
N ASP A 77 5.59 0.75 -3.47
CA ASP A 77 6.95 0.55 -3.00
C ASP A 77 6.96 0.56 -1.46
N GLU A 78 7.48 -0.51 -0.86
CA GLU A 78 7.65 -0.67 0.60
C GLU A 78 6.49 -0.21 1.50
N ALA A 79 5.27 -0.61 1.17
CA ALA A 79 4.08 -0.07 1.83
C ALA A 79 3.93 -0.45 3.33
N THR A 80 4.76 -1.34 3.91
CA THR A 80 4.51 -1.90 5.27
C THR A 80 5.73 -1.97 6.18
N SER A 81 6.85 -1.32 5.87
CA SER A 81 8.03 -1.33 6.74
C SER A 81 7.79 -0.55 8.05
N HIS A 82 8.25 -1.12 9.18
CA HIS A 82 8.23 -0.49 10.51
C HIS A 82 6.85 -0.28 11.17
N LEU A 83 5.85 -1.11 10.85
CA LEU A 83 4.55 -1.10 11.52
C LEU A 83 4.48 -2.18 12.61
N ASP A 84 3.64 -1.94 13.61
CA ASP A 84 3.19 -3.01 14.51
C ASP A 84 2.25 -3.99 13.77
N ASN A 85 2.12 -5.21 14.30
CA ASN A 85 1.39 -6.30 13.64
C ASN A 85 -0.08 -5.95 13.33
N GLU A 86 -0.75 -5.19 14.18
CA GLU A 86 -2.15 -4.80 13.99
C GLU A 86 -2.27 -3.77 12.86
N SER A 87 -1.46 -2.71 12.91
CA SER A 87 -1.39 -1.69 11.85
C SER A 87 -1.01 -2.30 10.51
N GLU A 88 -0.11 -3.27 10.52
CA GLU A 88 0.31 -4.00 9.34
C GLU A 88 -0.83 -4.77 8.68
N ALA A 89 -1.61 -5.53 9.45
CA ALA A 89 -2.75 -6.28 8.93
C ALA A 89 -3.80 -5.35 8.28
N LEU A 90 -4.06 -4.19 8.90
CA LEU A 90 -4.99 -3.20 8.34
C LEU A 90 -4.47 -2.54 7.07
N VAL A 91 -3.17 -2.24 7.01
CA VAL A 91 -2.54 -1.69 5.80
C VAL A 91 -2.56 -2.71 4.67
N GLN A 92 -2.27 -4.00 4.97
CA GLN A 92 -2.32 -5.07 3.96
C GLN A 92 -3.74 -5.23 3.40
N ALA A 93 -4.76 -5.30 4.25
CA ALA A 93 -6.15 -5.36 3.80
C ALA A 93 -6.55 -4.16 2.92
N ALA A 94 -6.08 -2.96 3.27
CA ALA A 94 -6.32 -1.77 2.46
C ALA A 94 -5.62 -1.83 1.09
N LEU A 95 -4.40 -2.38 1.03
CA LEU A 95 -3.65 -2.60 -0.21
C LEU A 95 -4.33 -3.63 -1.11
N ASP A 96 -4.79 -4.75 -0.54
CA ASP A 96 -5.52 -5.78 -1.28
C ASP A 96 -6.79 -5.20 -1.93
N ASN A 97 -7.54 -4.38 -1.19
CA ASN A 97 -8.67 -3.64 -1.74
C ASN A 97 -8.24 -2.68 -2.87
N ALA A 98 -7.10 -2.01 -2.71
CA ALA A 98 -6.60 -1.07 -3.71
C ALA A 98 -6.13 -1.79 -4.99
N MET A 99 -5.54 -2.97 -4.89
CA MET A 99 -5.04 -3.75 -6.04
C MET A 99 -6.16 -4.45 -6.82
N HIS A 100 -7.30 -4.70 -6.19
CA HIS A 100 -8.41 -5.43 -6.81
C HIS A 100 -8.88 -4.77 -8.11
N ASN A 101 -8.96 -5.57 -9.20
CA ASN A 101 -9.36 -5.13 -10.54
C ASN A 101 -8.48 -4.00 -11.15
N ARG A 102 -7.18 -3.95 -10.82
CA ARG A 102 -6.24 -2.95 -11.36
C ARG A 102 -4.91 -3.59 -11.74
N THR A 103 -4.20 -2.92 -12.63
CA THR A 103 -2.80 -3.26 -12.90
C THR A 103 -1.93 -2.67 -11.79
N SER A 104 -1.27 -3.53 -11.03
CA SER A 104 -0.41 -3.13 -9.91
C SER A 104 1.01 -3.59 -10.16
N ILE A 105 1.97 -2.69 -10.00
CA ILE A 105 3.41 -3.00 -9.94
C ILE A 105 3.79 -2.87 -8.48
N VAL A 106 4.23 -3.97 -7.87
CA VAL A 106 4.58 -4.01 -6.45
C VAL A 106 6.05 -4.33 -6.30
N ILE A 107 6.80 -3.43 -5.67
CA ILE A 107 8.16 -3.72 -5.20
C ILE A 107 7.97 -4.37 -3.84
N ALA A 108 8.13 -5.70 -3.80
CA ALA A 108 7.74 -6.49 -2.65
C ALA A 108 8.96 -6.99 -1.89
N HIS A 109 8.92 -6.81 -0.58
CA HIS A 109 9.88 -7.34 0.39
C HIS A 109 9.32 -8.55 1.16
N ARG A 110 8.07 -8.96 0.87
CA ARG A 110 7.39 -10.08 1.52
C ARG A 110 7.07 -11.17 0.53
N LEU A 111 7.43 -12.39 0.89
CA LEU A 111 7.18 -13.56 0.06
C LEU A 111 5.68 -13.77 -0.21
N SER A 112 4.79 -13.48 0.76
CA SER A 112 3.33 -13.58 0.58
C SER A 112 2.83 -12.72 -0.59
N THR A 113 3.25 -11.45 -0.64
CA THR A 113 2.87 -10.53 -1.73
C THR A 113 3.39 -10.99 -3.10
N ILE A 114 4.58 -11.63 -3.12
CA ILE A 114 5.21 -12.10 -4.35
C ILE A 114 4.49 -13.35 -4.89
N ARG A 115 4.09 -14.28 -4.01
CA ARG A 115 3.49 -15.56 -4.41
C ARG A 115 2.17 -15.41 -5.16
N ASP A 116 1.38 -14.40 -4.79
CA ASP A 116 0.05 -14.16 -5.35
C ASP A 116 0.07 -13.26 -6.59
N ALA A 117 1.26 -12.85 -7.05
CA ALA A 117 1.39 -12.01 -8.23
C ALA A 117 1.17 -12.82 -9.53
N ASP A 118 0.41 -12.25 -10.47
CA ASP A 118 0.20 -12.84 -11.81
C ASP A 118 1.52 -13.00 -12.58
N ARG A 119 2.48 -12.10 -12.33
CA ARG A 119 3.82 -12.14 -12.92
C ARG A 119 4.84 -11.57 -11.95
N ILE A 120 5.91 -12.30 -11.76
CA ILE A 120 7.09 -11.91 -11.02
C ILE A 120 8.19 -11.54 -12.01
N VAL A 121 8.87 -10.44 -11.79
CA VAL A 121 10.05 -10.00 -12.52
C VAL A 121 11.21 -9.91 -11.54
N VAL A 122 12.25 -10.67 -11.77
CA VAL A 122 13.46 -10.68 -10.94
C VAL A 122 14.53 -9.81 -11.59
N LEU A 123 15.00 -8.82 -10.84
CA LEU A 123 16.05 -7.91 -11.27
C LEU A 123 17.34 -8.23 -10.51
N ASP A 124 18.44 -8.30 -11.24
CA ASP A 124 19.79 -8.38 -10.70
C ASP A 124 20.69 -7.39 -11.44
N GLU A 125 21.43 -6.57 -10.73
CA GLU A 125 22.28 -5.50 -11.29
C GLU A 125 21.58 -4.63 -12.36
N GLY A 126 20.28 -4.39 -12.20
CA GLY A 126 19.48 -3.57 -13.13
C GLY A 126 19.01 -4.30 -14.39
N VAL A 127 19.25 -5.61 -14.49
CA VAL A 127 18.84 -6.46 -15.63
C VAL A 127 17.76 -7.45 -15.18
N VAL A 128 16.78 -7.72 -16.06
CA VAL A 128 15.80 -8.78 -15.83
C VAL A 128 16.48 -10.12 -16.04
N VAL A 129 16.66 -10.88 -14.96
CA VAL A 129 17.29 -12.21 -15.00
C VAL A 129 16.29 -13.36 -15.12
N GLU A 130 15.11 -13.20 -14.50
CA GLU A 130 14.02 -14.17 -14.56
C GLU A 130 12.67 -13.45 -14.59
N GLN A 131 11.66 -14.12 -15.19
CA GLN A 131 10.28 -13.70 -15.14
C GLN A 131 9.33 -14.88 -15.28
N GLY A 132 8.18 -14.84 -14.60
CA GLY A 132 7.17 -15.89 -14.62
C GLY A 132 6.24 -15.82 -13.43
N THR A 133 5.40 -16.83 -13.24
CA THR A 133 4.62 -17.03 -12.01
C THR A 133 5.50 -17.63 -10.92
N HIS A 134 5.03 -17.63 -9.69
CA HIS A 134 5.72 -18.29 -8.56
C HIS A 134 6.06 -19.75 -8.88
N GLU A 135 5.09 -20.51 -9.39
CA GLU A 135 5.25 -21.94 -9.68
C GLU A 135 6.28 -22.19 -10.80
N GLU A 136 6.23 -21.41 -11.87
CA GLU A 136 7.19 -21.50 -12.98
C GLU A 136 8.61 -21.23 -12.52
N LEU A 137 8.81 -20.16 -11.71
CA LEU A 137 10.13 -19.78 -11.23
C LEU A 137 10.68 -20.76 -10.20
N MET A 138 9.83 -21.33 -9.35
CA MET A 138 10.23 -22.38 -8.42
C MET A 138 10.65 -23.66 -9.15
N THR A 139 9.96 -24.00 -10.25
CA THR A 139 10.27 -25.18 -11.06
C THR A 139 11.59 -25.02 -11.83
N ARG A 140 11.93 -23.79 -12.26
CA ARG A 140 13.20 -23.50 -12.95
C ARG A 140 14.41 -23.64 -12.04
N ASP A 141 14.22 -23.61 -10.72
CA ASP A 141 15.26 -23.74 -9.71
C ASP A 141 16.42 -22.73 -9.87
N GLY A 142 16.08 -21.52 -10.32
CA GLY A 142 17.01 -20.44 -10.59
C GLY A 142 17.21 -19.48 -9.41
N PHE A 143 17.53 -18.23 -9.74
CA PHE A 143 17.79 -17.16 -8.77
C PHE A 143 16.61 -16.95 -7.81
N TYR A 144 15.38 -16.87 -8.34
CA TYR A 144 14.17 -16.72 -7.55
C TYR A 144 13.98 -17.85 -6.55
N ALA A 145 14.10 -19.10 -7.00
CA ALA A 145 13.93 -20.27 -6.15
C ALA A 145 14.98 -20.33 -5.03
N ALA A 146 16.22 -19.94 -5.32
CA ALA A 146 17.28 -19.84 -4.34
C ALA A 146 16.94 -18.80 -3.27
N GLN A 147 16.45 -17.61 -3.64
CA GLN A 147 16.02 -16.55 -2.72
C GLN A 147 14.86 -17.00 -1.82
N VAL A 148 13.85 -17.65 -2.38
CA VAL A 148 12.69 -18.16 -1.63
C VAL A 148 13.12 -19.21 -0.60
N ARG A 149 14.03 -20.13 -0.97
CA ARG A 149 14.55 -21.18 -0.06
C ARG A 149 15.47 -20.64 1.03
N ALA A 150 16.20 -19.58 0.76
CA ALA A 150 17.03 -18.89 1.77
C ALA A 150 16.19 -18.25 2.89
N GLY A 151 14.87 -18.45 2.87
CA GLY A 151 13.97 -18.10 3.97
C GLY A 151 13.41 -16.68 3.90
N GLY A 152 13.31 -16.08 2.74
CA GLY A 152 12.70 -14.74 2.60
C GLY A 152 13.45 -13.62 3.35
N THR A 153 14.49 -13.95 4.10
CA THR A 153 15.30 -13.00 4.90
C THR A 153 16.24 -12.17 4.02
N ALA A 154 16.47 -12.60 2.78
CA ALA A 154 17.37 -11.93 1.85
C ALA A 154 16.68 -10.82 1.00
N LEU A 155 15.40 -10.58 1.22
CA LEU A 155 14.67 -9.46 0.59
C LEU A 155 14.74 -8.18 1.46
N GLN A 156 15.53 -8.20 2.56
CA GLN A 156 15.84 -7.06 3.40
C GLN A 156 17.31 -6.66 3.17
N GLY A 157 17.62 -6.10 2.04
CA GLY A 157 18.92 -5.56 1.73
C GLY A 157 18.80 -4.17 1.12
#